data_74526ac66f4339c7b95f99ba02f11a5c
#
_entry.id   74526ac66f4339c7b95f99ba02f11a5c
#
_cell.length_a   1.000
_cell.length_b   1.000
_cell.length_c   1.000
_cell.angle_alpha   90.00
_cell.angle_beta   90.00
_cell.angle_gamma   90.00
#
_symmetry.space_group_name_H-M   'P 1'
#
loop_
_entity.id
_entity.type
_entity.pdbx_description
1 polymer ?
#
loop_
_entity_poly.entity_id
_entity_poly.type
_entity_poly.pdbx_seq_one_letter_code
_entity_poly.pdbx_strand_id
1 'polypeptide(L)'
;MLEIDKSVGFLLAKAYQRACAMFKEAFDQHDLTPQQFGLLGFLWLEDGLSQTELSARSQIDRTTMGGLIDRLAKEGLVERLPHPDDRRAYRICLTERGKARQQELTPLALQVQDRFVARLSATELAQLKIILEKLR
;
A
#
# COMPACT_ATOMS: atom_id res chain seq x y z
N MET A 1 14.34 -27.80 -18.74
CA MET A 1 13.12 -28.14 -17.98
C MET A 1 12.80 -27.00 -17.01
N LEU A 2 11.55 -26.66 -16.89
CA LEU A 2 11.12 -25.62 -15.93
C LEU A 2 10.98 -26.25 -14.53
N GLU A 3 11.81 -25.80 -13.60
CA GLU A 3 11.65 -26.12 -12.19
C GLU A 3 10.80 -25.04 -11.55
N ILE A 4 9.53 -25.34 -11.27
CA ILE A 4 8.54 -24.34 -10.82
C ILE A 4 9.00 -23.61 -9.55
N ASP A 5 9.51 -24.37 -8.58
CA ASP A 5 9.95 -23.83 -7.28
C ASP A 5 11.19 -22.93 -7.35
N LYS A 6 11.84 -22.89 -8.51
CA LYS A 6 12.98 -22.00 -8.80
C LYS A 6 12.62 -20.89 -9.77
N SER A 7 11.39 -20.85 -10.28
CA SER A 7 10.97 -19.82 -11.23
C SER A 7 10.80 -18.48 -10.54
N VAL A 8 11.04 -17.42 -11.30
CA VAL A 8 10.92 -16.03 -10.79
C VAL A 8 9.51 -15.76 -10.27
N GLY A 9 8.49 -16.18 -11.01
CA GLY A 9 7.10 -15.97 -10.60
C GLY A 9 6.76 -16.66 -9.30
N PHE A 10 7.20 -17.91 -9.12
CA PHE A 10 6.98 -18.64 -7.88
C PHE A 10 7.69 -17.97 -6.71
N LEU A 11 8.95 -17.60 -6.88
CA LEU A 11 9.74 -16.98 -5.82
C LEU A 11 9.15 -15.63 -5.40
N LEU A 12 8.72 -14.80 -6.38
CA LEU A 12 8.04 -13.54 -6.09
C LEU A 12 6.72 -13.77 -5.34
N ALA A 13 5.94 -14.75 -5.78
CA ALA A 13 4.67 -15.08 -5.13
C ALA A 13 4.89 -15.52 -3.67
N LYS A 14 5.90 -16.35 -3.41
CA LYS A 14 6.20 -16.81 -2.06
C LYS A 14 6.73 -15.70 -1.17
N ALA A 15 7.58 -14.83 -1.70
CA ALA A 15 8.05 -13.65 -0.98
C ALA A 15 6.89 -12.72 -0.63
N TYR A 16 6.00 -12.46 -1.57
CA TYR A 16 4.84 -11.61 -1.36
C TYR A 16 3.85 -12.21 -0.35
N GLN A 17 3.59 -13.52 -0.44
CA GLN A 17 2.73 -14.22 0.52
C GLN A 17 3.29 -14.09 1.95
N ARG A 18 4.61 -14.24 2.11
CA ARG A 18 5.26 -14.08 3.41
C ARG A 18 5.13 -12.64 3.91
N ALA A 19 5.36 -11.66 3.06
CA ALA A 19 5.20 -10.25 3.42
C ALA A 19 3.77 -9.94 3.87
N CYS A 20 2.76 -10.44 3.14
CA CYS A 20 1.35 -10.26 3.50
C CYS A 20 1.00 -10.94 4.83
N ALA A 21 1.51 -12.14 5.08
CA ALA A 21 1.27 -12.84 6.35
C ALA A 21 1.86 -12.08 7.53
N MET A 22 3.06 -11.55 7.39
CA MET A 22 3.71 -10.75 8.42
C MET A 22 2.95 -9.44 8.68
N PHE A 23 2.49 -8.81 7.61
CA PHE A 23 1.66 -7.60 7.71
C PHE A 23 0.36 -7.90 8.45
N LYS A 24 -0.34 -8.95 8.06
CA LYS A 24 -1.61 -9.35 8.66
C LYS A 24 -1.46 -9.60 10.16
N GLU A 25 -0.41 -10.32 10.56
CA GLU A 25 -0.13 -10.57 11.98
C GLU A 25 0.09 -9.27 12.75
N ALA A 26 0.89 -8.36 12.21
CA ALA A 26 1.21 -7.10 12.86
C ALA A 26 0.02 -6.13 12.89
N PHE A 27 -0.83 -6.13 11.86
CA PHE A 27 -1.96 -5.21 11.71
C PHE A 27 -3.31 -5.81 12.08
N ASP A 28 -3.33 -6.98 12.70
CA ASP A 28 -4.57 -7.69 13.03
C ASP A 28 -5.54 -6.84 13.86
N GLN A 29 -5.02 -6.08 14.82
CA GLN A 29 -5.83 -5.20 15.67
C GLN A 29 -6.30 -3.91 14.98
N HIS A 30 -5.77 -3.60 13.81
CA HIS A 30 -6.03 -2.35 13.09
C HIS A 30 -7.02 -2.50 11.95
N ASP A 31 -7.40 -3.73 11.63
CA ASP A 31 -8.37 -4.06 10.58
C ASP A 31 -8.05 -3.41 9.21
N LEU A 32 -6.77 -3.42 8.84
CA LEU A 32 -6.30 -2.86 7.58
C LEU A 32 -5.58 -3.93 6.77
N THR A 33 -5.89 -4.00 5.47
CA THR A 33 -5.14 -4.82 4.51
C THR A 33 -3.89 -4.07 4.03
N PRO A 34 -2.89 -4.76 3.45
CA PRO A 34 -1.74 -4.08 2.84
C PRO A 34 -2.13 -3.03 1.81
N GLN A 35 -3.15 -3.28 0.99
CA GLN A 35 -3.61 -2.34 -0.01
C GLN A 35 -4.26 -1.11 0.61
N GLN A 36 -5.07 -1.27 1.64
CA GLN A 36 -5.68 -0.17 2.38
C GLN A 36 -4.62 0.70 3.05
N PHE A 37 -3.65 0.07 3.70
CA PHE A 37 -2.52 0.77 4.30
C PHE A 37 -1.71 1.52 3.23
N GLY A 38 -1.47 0.89 2.08
CA GLY A 38 -0.75 1.52 0.97
C GLY A 38 -1.45 2.78 0.47
N LEU A 39 -2.77 2.75 0.37
CA LEU A 39 -3.56 3.92 -0.02
C LEU A 39 -3.40 5.06 0.99
N LEU A 40 -3.48 4.77 2.27
CA LEU A 40 -3.20 5.76 3.31
C LEU A 40 -1.78 6.30 3.19
N GLY A 41 -0.82 5.44 2.91
CA GLY A 41 0.57 5.83 2.72
C GLY A 41 0.76 6.87 1.62
N PHE A 42 0.10 6.71 0.48
CA PHE A 42 0.11 7.72 -0.58
C PHE A 42 -0.46 9.06 -0.11
N LEU A 43 -1.58 9.02 0.63
CA LEU A 43 -2.24 10.22 1.10
C LEU A 43 -1.46 10.93 2.23
N TRP A 44 -0.74 10.18 3.07
CA TRP A 44 0.13 10.80 4.07
C TRP A 44 1.29 11.56 3.44
N LEU A 45 1.76 11.11 2.27
CA LEU A 45 2.79 11.83 1.52
C LEU A 45 2.21 13.01 0.76
N GLU A 46 1.05 12.84 0.15
CA GLU A 46 0.38 13.87 -0.64
C GLU A 46 -1.14 13.71 -0.51
N ASP A 47 -1.72 14.48 0.39
CA ASP A 47 -3.17 14.44 0.64
C ASP A 47 -3.93 15.07 -0.53
N GLY A 48 -5.16 14.64 -0.74
CA GLY A 48 -6.03 15.23 -1.73
C GLY A 48 -5.79 14.76 -3.17
N LEU A 49 -5.13 13.63 -3.35
CA LEU A 49 -5.00 13.02 -4.68
C LEU A 49 -6.36 12.58 -5.20
N SER A 50 -6.57 12.69 -6.51
CA SER A 50 -7.78 12.16 -7.15
C SER A 50 -7.73 10.64 -7.19
N GLN A 51 -8.90 10.01 -7.37
CA GLN A 51 -8.97 8.56 -7.55
C GLN A 51 -8.15 8.11 -8.78
N THR A 52 -8.17 8.89 -9.85
CA THR A 52 -7.38 8.61 -11.05
C THR A 52 -5.87 8.65 -10.76
N GLU A 53 -5.41 9.65 -10.03
CA GLU A 53 -4.00 9.77 -9.64
C GLU A 53 -3.57 8.62 -8.72
N LEU A 54 -4.41 8.24 -7.77
CA LEU A 54 -4.14 7.11 -6.89
C LEU A 54 -4.04 5.79 -7.67
N SER A 55 -4.95 5.57 -8.62
CA SER A 55 -4.90 4.39 -9.49
C SER A 55 -3.63 4.36 -10.33
N ALA A 56 -3.22 5.49 -10.89
CA ALA A 56 -2.01 5.58 -11.70
C ALA A 56 -0.75 5.29 -10.88
N ARG A 57 -0.61 5.92 -9.72
CA ARG A 57 0.57 5.76 -8.86
C ARG A 57 0.69 4.36 -8.26
N SER A 58 -0.43 3.78 -7.86
CA SER A 58 -0.47 2.46 -7.23
C SER A 58 -0.50 1.31 -8.21
N GLN A 59 -0.81 1.58 -9.48
CA GLN A 59 -1.07 0.56 -10.50
C GLN A 59 -2.22 -0.39 -10.12
N ILE A 60 -3.16 0.11 -9.32
CA ILE A 60 -4.41 -0.57 -8.98
C ILE A 60 -5.50 -0.01 -9.90
N ASP A 61 -6.34 -0.89 -10.46
CA ASP A 61 -7.41 -0.47 -11.35
C ASP A 61 -8.45 0.40 -10.63
N ARG A 62 -9.23 1.16 -11.40
CA ARG A 62 -10.19 2.12 -10.86
C ARG A 62 -11.28 1.47 -10.02
N THR A 63 -11.76 0.31 -10.42
CA THR A 63 -12.83 -0.40 -9.70
C THR A 63 -12.35 -0.87 -8.34
N THR A 64 -11.17 -1.50 -8.30
CA THR A 64 -10.54 -1.94 -7.05
C THR A 64 -10.21 -0.75 -6.16
N MET A 65 -9.68 0.33 -6.74
CA MET A 65 -9.37 1.57 -6.02
C MET A 65 -10.63 2.16 -5.39
N GLY A 66 -11.73 2.22 -6.14
CA GLY A 66 -13.01 2.71 -5.63
C GLY A 66 -13.48 1.92 -4.40
N GLY A 67 -13.35 0.61 -4.43
CA GLY A 67 -13.69 -0.25 -3.30
C GLY A 67 -12.81 -0.03 -2.08
N LEU A 68 -11.51 0.20 -2.28
CA LEU A 68 -10.57 0.52 -1.19
C LEU A 68 -10.94 1.87 -0.54
N ILE A 69 -11.23 2.86 -1.36
CA ILE A 69 -11.64 4.19 -0.89
C ILE A 69 -12.96 4.09 -0.10
N ASP A 70 -13.94 3.34 -0.62
CA ASP A 70 -15.22 3.15 0.06
C ASP A 70 -15.03 2.56 1.46
N ARG A 71 -14.17 1.57 1.60
CA ARG A 71 -13.89 0.95 2.91
C ARG A 71 -13.23 1.93 3.87
N LEU A 72 -12.23 2.67 3.40
CA LEU A 72 -11.56 3.65 4.24
C LEU A 72 -12.48 4.82 4.60
N ALA A 73 -13.36 5.21 3.71
CA ALA A 73 -14.36 6.23 3.99
C ALA A 73 -15.37 5.75 5.04
N LYS A 74 -15.81 4.50 4.93
CA LYS A 74 -16.72 3.88 5.91
C LYS A 74 -16.09 3.82 7.30
N GLU A 75 -14.79 3.60 7.39
CA GLU A 75 -14.04 3.60 8.65
C GLU A 75 -13.73 5.01 9.15
N GLY A 76 -14.08 6.05 8.39
CA GLY A 76 -13.85 7.44 8.79
C GLY A 76 -12.42 7.91 8.66
N LEU A 77 -11.61 7.27 7.82
CA LEU A 77 -10.19 7.61 7.64
C LEU A 77 -9.96 8.54 6.45
N VAL A 78 -10.82 8.47 5.44
CA VAL A 78 -10.78 9.34 4.27
C VAL A 78 -12.18 9.83 3.93
N GLU A 79 -12.25 10.88 3.11
CA GLU A 79 -13.50 11.38 2.56
C GLU A 79 -13.28 11.79 1.11
N ARG A 80 -14.35 11.66 0.30
CA ARG A 80 -14.36 12.17 -1.06
C ARG A 80 -14.84 13.61 -1.04
N LEU A 81 -14.01 14.51 -1.53
CA LEU A 81 -14.37 15.93 -1.68
C LEU A 81 -14.41 16.30 -3.16
N PRO A 82 -15.25 17.28 -3.56
CA PRO A 82 -15.27 17.72 -4.95
C PRO A 82 -13.90 18.19 -5.40
N HIS A 83 -13.53 17.85 -6.64
CA HIS A 83 -12.30 18.37 -7.24
C HIS A 83 -12.51 19.84 -7.63
N PRO A 84 -11.57 20.74 -7.31
CA PRO A 84 -11.75 22.16 -7.58
C PRO A 84 -11.84 22.49 -9.08
N ASP A 85 -11.22 21.69 -9.94
CA ASP A 85 -11.09 21.96 -11.37
C ASP A 85 -11.97 21.04 -12.25
N ASP A 86 -12.56 19.97 -11.68
CA ASP A 86 -13.36 19.01 -12.43
C ASP A 86 -14.54 18.49 -11.60
N ARG A 87 -15.76 18.85 -12.02
CA ARG A 87 -17.00 18.45 -11.35
C ARG A 87 -17.24 16.93 -11.36
N ARG A 88 -16.58 16.20 -12.25
CA ARG A 88 -16.74 14.75 -12.41
C ARG A 88 -15.79 13.95 -11.53
N ALA A 89 -14.77 14.61 -10.99
CA ALA A 89 -13.73 13.99 -10.20
C ALA A 89 -13.89 14.31 -8.72
N TYR A 90 -13.35 13.43 -7.90
CA TYR A 90 -13.25 13.64 -6.46
C TYR A 90 -11.79 13.65 -6.05
N ARG A 91 -11.49 14.47 -5.07
CA ARG A 91 -10.24 14.39 -4.32
C ARG A 91 -10.48 13.46 -3.14
N ILE A 92 -9.49 12.65 -2.84
CA ILE A 92 -9.52 11.76 -1.69
C ILE A 92 -8.67 12.41 -0.61
N CYS A 93 -9.31 12.78 0.48
CA CYS A 93 -8.66 13.54 1.54
C CYS A 93 -8.70 12.77 2.85
N LEU A 94 -7.60 12.85 3.61
CA LEU A 94 -7.56 12.28 4.95
C LEU A 94 -8.47 13.08 5.87
N THR A 95 -9.22 12.38 6.71
CA THR A 95 -9.89 12.97 7.86
C THR A 95 -8.86 13.23 8.97
N GLU A 96 -9.25 13.96 10.01
CA GLU A 96 -8.37 14.13 11.18
C GLU A 96 -7.97 12.78 11.76
N ARG A 97 -8.90 11.83 11.81
CA ARG A 97 -8.63 10.46 12.26
C ARG A 97 -7.64 9.75 11.34
N GLY A 98 -7.80 9.90 10.02
CA GLY A 98 -6.87 9.33 9.05
C GLY A 98 -5.46 9.89 9.19
N LYS A 99 -5.32 11.19 9.41
CA LYS A 99 -4.03 11.84 9.68
C LYS A 99 -3.40 11.31 10.96
N ALA A 100 -4.18 11.21 12.03
CA ALA A 100 -3.71 10.76 13.33
C ALA A 100 -3.18 9.32 13.32
N ARG A 101 -3.72 8.45 12.44
CA ARG A 101 -3.31 7.06 12.33
C ARG A 101 -1.87 6.89 11.83
N GLN A 102 -1.31 7.89 11.15
CA GLN A 102 0.06 7.79 10.64
C GLN A 102 1.09 7.54 11.74
N GLN A 103 0.97 8.24 12.87
CA GLN A 103 1.93 8.12 13.98
C GLN A 103 1.94 6.71 14.59
N GLU A 104 0.80 6.05 14.59
CA GLU A 104 0.66 4.70 15.12
C GLU A 104 1.07 3.63 14.12
N LEU A 105 0.62 3.76 12.87
CA LEU A 105 0.73 2.71 11.87
C LEU A 105 2.07 2.70 11.14
N THR A 106 2.67 3.86 10.89
CA THR A 106 3.94 3.92 10.13
C THR A 106 5.08 3.20 10.85
N PRO A 107 5.31 3.39 12.16
CA PRO A 107 6.35 2.62 12.84
C PRO A 107 6.12 1.11 12.76
N LEU A 108 4.87 0.69 12.86
CA LEU A 108 4.50 -0.72 12.78
C LEU A 108 4.82 -1.30 11.40
N ALA A 109 4.50 -0.57 10.33
CA ALA A 109 4.81 -0.99 8.96
C ALA A 109 6.33 -1.07 8.71
N LEU A 110 7.10 -0.12 9.26
CA LEU A 110 8.55 -0.15 9.16
C LEU A 110 9.15 -1.36 9.88
N GLN A 111 8.61 -1.73 11.03
CA GLN A 111 9.02 -2.94 11.74
C GLN A 111 8.74 -4.21 10.93
N VAL A 112 7.59 -4.29 10.28
CA VAL A 112 7.25 -5.41 9.38
C VAL A 112 8.26 -5.49 8.25
N GLN A 113 8.54 -4.36 7.59
CA GLN A 113 9.52 -4.32 6.51
C GLN A 113 10.91 -4.79 6.98
N ASP A 114 11.38 -4.27 8.09
CA ASP A 114 12.70 -4.63 8.63
C ASP A 114 12.79 -6.13 8.92
N ARG A 115 11.76 -6.72 9.50
CA ARG A 115 11.70 -8.16 9.77
C ARG A 115 11.64 -8.96 8.48
N PHE A 116 10.88 -8.50 7.50
CA PHE A 116 10.73 -9.19 6.22
C PHE A 116 12.06 -9.31 5.48
N VAL A 117 12.86 -8.24 5.49
CA VAL A 117 14.13 -8.17 4.78
C VAL A 117 15.36 -8.40 5.68
N ALA A 118 15.16 -8.91 6.90
CA ALA A 118 16.23 -9.05 7.89
C ALA A 118 17.41 -9.92 7.44
N ARG A 119 17.17 -10.85 6.50
CA ARG A 119 18.23 -11.72 5.97
C ARG A 119 19.04 -11.07 4.86
N LEU A 120 18.64 -9.91 4.39
CA LEU A 120 19.33 -9.20 3.33
C LEU A 120 20.34 -8.21 3.92
N SER A 121 21.49 -8.08 3.26
CA SER A 121 22.40 -6.96 3.54
C SER A 121 21.79 -5.66 3.02
N ALA A 122 22.33 -4.52 3.45
CA ALA A 122 21.91 -3.21 2.95
C ALA A 122 22.08 -3.11 1.42
N THR A 123 23.15 -3.67 0.88
CA THR A 123 23.40 -3.70 -0.56
C THR A 123 22.35 -4.56 -1.28
N GLU A 124 22.07 -5.74 -0.76
CA GLU A 124 21.05 -6.62 -1.34
C GLU A 124 19.66 -5.97 -1.32
N LEU A 125 19.29 -5.31 -0.24
CA LEU A 125 18.02 -4.60 -0.15
C LEU A 125 17.91 -3.49 -1.19
N ALA A 126 18.98 -2.70 -1.35
CA ALA A 126 19.01 -1.65 -2.37
C ALA A 126 18.87 -2.24 -3.79
N GLN A 127 19.57 -3.33 -4.07
CA GLN A 127 19.47 -4.04 -5.34
C GLN A 127 18.07 -4.59 -5.58
N LEU A 128 17.46 -5.19 -4.55
CA LEU A 128 16.09 -5.72 -4.63
C LEU A 128 15.10 -4.63 -5.05
N LYS A 129 15.18 -3.47 -4.42
CA LYS A 129 14.28 -2.34 -4.77
C LYS A 129 14.47 -1.89 -6.22
N ILE A 130 15.71 -1.80 -6.68
CA ILE A 130 16.02 -1.43 -8.08
C ILE A 130 15.45 -2.48 -9.04
N ILE A 131 15.64 -3.77 -8.74
CA ILE A 131 15.18 -4.86 -9.60
C ILE A 131 13.66 -4.90 -9.66
N LEU A 132 12.99 -4.80 -8.52
CA LEU A 132 11.53 -4.82 -8.45
C LEU A 132 10.94 -3.62 -9.19
N GLU A 133 11.58 -2.45 -9.14
CA GLU A 133 11.13 -1.27 -9.87
C GLU A 133 11.16 -1.50 -11.39
N LYS A 134 12.13 -2.27 -11.88
CA LYS A 134 12.20 -2.64 -13.31
C LYS A 134 11.10 -3.61 -13.73
N LEU A 135 10.54 -4.34 -12.79
CA LEU A 135 9.56 -5.40 -13.07
C LEU A 135 8.10 -4.94 -12.98
N ARG A 136 7.85 -3.74 -12.49
CA ARG A 136 6.50 -3.22 -12.36
C ARG A 136 6.07 -2.29 -13.47
#